data_63806c7118c59dfc69f1c92df0ec1496
#
_entry.id   63806c7118c59dfc69f1c92df0ec1496
#
_cell.length_a   1.000
_cell.length_b   1.000
_cell.length_c   1.000
_cell.angle_alpha   90.00
_cell.angle_beta   90.00
_cell.angle_gamma   90.00
#
_symmetry.space_group_name_H-M   'P 1'
#
loop_
_entity.id
_entity.type
_entity.pdbx_description
1 polymer ?
#
loop_
_entity_poly.entity_id
_entity_poly.type
_entity_poly.pdbx_seq_one_letter_code
_entity_poly.pdbx_strand_id
1 'polypeptide(L)'
;MADQTSDLPATELWVERTGTRRYTGRSSRGAEVLIGSESVEGVFTPGELLKIALAACSGMASDFPLSRRLGDDYDATIRVSGAADRENEVYPHLEEEMVLDLSELDADARDRLIALVERSVDKVCTVGRTLKAGTKVSLTITPED
;
A
#
# COMPACT_ATOMS: atom_id res chain seq x y z
N MET A 1 -20.37 -8.41 -21.08
CA MET A 1 -20.83 -7.12 -20.51
C MET A 1 -19.72 -6.11 -20.60
N ALA A 2 -19.99 -4.96 -21.15
CA ALA A 2 -19.03 -3.87 -21.16
C ALA A 2 -18.75 -3.47 -19.72
N ASP A 3 -17.47 -3.36 -19.37
CA ASP A 3 -17.05 -2.91 -18.06
C ASP A 3 -17.43 -1.42 -17.92
N GLN A 4 -18.44 -1.13 -17.08
CA GLN A 4 -18.91 0.24 -16.85
C GLN A 4 -17.88 1.11 -16.15
N THR A 5 -16.82 0.51 -15.58
CA THR A 5 -15.74 1.26 -14.95
C THR A 5 -14.84 1.96 -15.98
N SER A 6 -14.87 1.52 -17.25
CA SER A 6 -14.07 2.13 -18.33
C SER A 6 -14.51 3.55 -18.70
N ASP A 7 -15.76 3.93 -18.36
CA ASP A 7 -16.31 5.25 -18.67
C ASP A 7 -16.13 6.27 -17.54
N LEU A 8 -15.61 5.85 -16.37
CA LEU A 8 -15.34 6.75 -15.26
C LEU A 8 -14.04 7.52 -15.51
N PRO A 9 -13.99 8.83 -15.21
CA PRO A 9 -12.74 9.57 -15.33
C PRO A 9 -11.68 8.97 -14.41
N ALA A 10 -10.44 8.95 -14.87
CA ALA A 10 -9.32 8.50 -14.06
C ALA A 10 -9.18 9.38 -12.81
N THR A 11 -8.87 8.77 -11.67
CA THR A 11 -8.60 9.51 -10.44
C THR A 11 -7.34 10.36 -10.61
N GLU A 12 -7.46 11.66 -10.38
CA GLU A 12 -6.33 12.56 -10.36
C GLU A 12 -5.74 12.59 -8.96
N LEU A 13 -4.41 12.62 -8.88
CA LEU A 13 -3.67 12.68 -7.62
C LEU A 13 -2.65 13.82 -7.70
N TRP A 14 -2.57 14.61 -6.63
CA TRP A 14 -1.59 15.71 -6.56
C TRP A 14 -1.24 15.99 -5.10
N VAL A 15 -0.15 16.73 -4.91
CA VAL A 15 0.20 17.26 -3.59
C VAL A 15 0.33 18.77 -3.66
N GLU A 16 -0.11 19.45 -2.62
CA GLU A 16 0.01 20.89 -2.45
C GLU A 16 0.96 21.19 -1.29
N ARG A 17 1.89 22.11 -1.50
CA ARG A 17 2.80 22.53 -0.44
C ARG A 17 2.06 23.41 0.55
N THR A 18 2.13 23.07 1.84
CA THR A 18 1.49 23.84 2.91
C THR A 18 2.50 24.52 3.84
N GLY A 19 3.79 24.23 3.68
CA GLY A 19 4.85 24.82 4.47
C GLY A 19 6.18 24.16 4.13
N THR A 20 7.21 24.48 4.87
CA THR A 20 8.53 23.89 4.67
C THR A 20 8.48 22.41 4.96
N ARG A 21 8.75 21.60 3.94
CA ARG A 21 8.71 20.12 4.00
C ARG A 21 7.37 19.59 4.49
N ARG A 22 6.28 20.29 4.13
CA ARG A 22 4.90 19.90 4.47
C ARG A 22 4.04 19.96 3.22
N TYR A 23 3.26 18.93 3.01
CA TYR A 23 2.38 18.79 1.86
C TYR A 23 1.07 18.14 2.28
N THR A 24 0.03 18.39 1.52
CA THR A 24 -1.22 17.63 1.62
C THR A 24 -1.42 16.88 0.32
N GLY A 25 -1.51 15.56 0.40
CA GLY A 25 -1.87 14.73 -0.74
C GLY A 25 -3.37 14.70 -0.92
N ARG A 26 -3.83 14.76 -2.15
CA ARG A 26 -5.26 14.83 -2.47
C ARG A 26 -5.61 13.93 -3.65
N SER A 27 -6.86 13.51 -3.68
CA SER A 27 -7.41 12.83 -4.84
C SER A 27 -8.67 13.53 -5.32
N SER A 28 -8.98 13.39 -6.59
CA SER A 28 -10.23 13.88 -7.18
C SER A 28 -11.47 13.21 -6.59
N ARG A 29 -11.29 12.13 -5.81
CA ARG A 29 -12.37 11.44 -5.09
C ARG A 29 -12.57 11.96 -3.67
N GLY A 30 -11.86 13.01 -3.25
CA GLY A 30 -12.04 13.67 -1.95
C GLY A 30 -11.16 13.15 -0.81
N ALA A 31 -10.20 12.27 -1.08
CA ALA A 31 -9.29 11.79 -0.04
C ALA A 31 -8.16 12.78 0.22
N GLU A 32 -7.70 12.84 1.47
CA GLU A 32 -6.58 13.67 1.89
C GLU A 32 -5.61 12.88 2.76
N VAL A 33 -4.31 13.20 2.65
CA VAL A 33 -3.29 12.67 3.54
C VAL A 33 -2.28 13.77 3.84
N LEU A 34 -1.92 13.91 5.12
CA LEU A 34 -0.95 14.91 5.57
C LEU A 34 0.45 14.31 5.54
N ILE A 35 1.37 15.02 4.91
CA ILE A 35 2.74 14.55 4.63
C ILE A 35 3.74 15.58 5.16
N GLY A 36 4.80 15.09 5.79
CA GLY A 36 5.84 15.96 6.30
C GLY A 36 7.04 15.17 6.81
N SER A 37 7.96 15.87 7.46
CA SER A 37 9.12 15.20 8.07
C SER A 37 8.72 14.51 9.38
N GLU A 38 9.56 13.59 9.85
CA GLU A 38 9.31 12.83 11.09
C GLU A 38 9.13 13.72 12.33
N SER A 39 9.67 14.93 12.32
CA SER A 39 9.55 15.86 13.42
C SER A 39 8.17 16.50 13.54
N VAL A 40 7.31 16.34 12.56
CA VAL A 40 5.95 16.91 12.55
C VAL A 40 4.96 15.85 13.02
N GLU A 41 4.18 16.19 14.06
CA GLU A 41 3.16 15.27 14.57
C GLU A 41 1.98 15.18 13.63
N GLY A 42 1.37 13.99 13.58
CA GLY A 42 0.12 13.76 12.83
C GLY A 42 0.28 13.65 11.32
N VAL A 43 1.51 13.51 10.84
CA VAL A 43 1.79 13.37 9.42
C VAL A 43 2.59 12.09 9.14
N PHE A 44 2.51 11.62 7.91
CA PHE A 44 3.38 10.54 7.43
C PHE A 44 4.51 11.12 6.60
N THR A 45 5.68 10.51 6.66
CA THR A 45 6.72 10.78 5.68
C THR A 45 6.39 10.07 4.37
N PRO A 46 6.94 10.51 3.23
CA PRO A 46 6.73 9.78 1.97
C PRO A 46 7.16 8.32 2.02
N GLY A 47 8.28 8.01 2.68
CA GLY A 47 8.74 6.64 2.85
C GLY A 47 7.79 5.79 3.68
N GLU A 48 7.20 6.37 4.73
CA GLU A 48 6.17 5.70 5.53
C GLU A 48 4.94 5.41 4.68
N LEU A 49 4.51 6.34 3.85
CA LEU A 49 3.36 6.15 2.95
C LEU A 49 3.61 5.05 1.93
N LEU A 50 4.81 4.97 1.38
CA LEU A 50 5.18 3.89 0.46
C LEU A 50 5.01 2.52 1.13
N LYS A 51 5.50 2.39 2.35
CA LYS A 51 5.40 1.15 3.14
C LYS A 51 3.95 0.83 3.48
N ILE A 52 3.18 1.82 3.93
CA ILE A 52 1.76 1.65 4.25
C ILE A 52 0.98 1.23 3.00
N ALA A 53 1.27 1.84 1.85
CA ALA A 53 0.62 1.47 0.60
C ALA A 53 0.89 0.00 0.25
N LEU A 54 2.13 -0.46 0.44
CA LEU A 54 2.49 -1.86 0.22
C LEU A 54 1.69 -2.79 1.14
N ALA A 55 1.67 -2.50 2.44
CA ALA A 55 0.95 -3.30 3.42
C ALA A 55 -0.55 -3.35 3.15
N ALA A 56 -1.15 -2.19 2.84
CA ALA A 56 -2.58 -2.12 2.53
C ALA A 56 -2.91 -2.88 1.24
N CYS A 57 -2.04 -2.79 0.25
CA CYS A 57 -2.23 -3.51 -1.01
C CYS A 57 -2.17 -5.03 -0.81
N SER A 58 -1.24 -5.50 0.02
CA SER A 58 -1.18 -6.93 0.40
C SER A 58 -2.46 -7.36 1.14
N GLY A 59 -2.96 -6.50 2.03
CA GLY A 59 -4.21 -6.75 2.74
C GLY A 59 -5.39 -6.84 1.80
N MET A 60 -5.53 -5.91 0.88
CA MET A 60 -6.61 -5.92 -0.11
C MET A 60 -6.52 -7.13 -1.05
N ALA A 61 -5.31 -7.51 -1.46
CA ALA A 61 -5.10 -8.70 -2.28
C ALA A 61 -5.49 -10.00 -1.55
N SER A 62 -5.45 -9.99 -0.23
CA SER A 62 -5.74 -11.15 0.62
C SER A 62 -7.18 -11.17 1.14
N ASP A 63 -7.91 -10.06 0.99
CA ASP A 63 -9.18 -9.87 1.68
C ASP A 63 -10.23 -10.92 1.27
N PHE A 64 -10.33 -11.20 -0.01
CA PHE A 64 -11.34 -12.15 -0.51
C PHE A 64 -11.09 -13.58 0.01
N PRO A 65 -9.90 -14.20 -0.13
CA PRO A 65 -9.68 -15.53 0.44
C PRO A 65 -9.79 -15.57 1.96
N LEU A 66 -9.38 -14.49 2.66
CA LEU A 66 -9.47 -14.47 4.12
C LEU A 66 -10.92 -14.34 4.59
N SER A 67 -11.70 -13.42 4.00
CA SER A 67 -13.09 -13.24 4.41
C SER A 67 -13.94 -14.48 4.12
N ARG A 68 -13.66 -15.17 3.02
CA ARG A 68 -14.37 -16.42 2.68
C ARG A 68 -14.14 -17.52 3.71
N ARG A 69 -12.95 -17.58 4.28
CA ARG A 69 -12.59 -18.65 5.24
C ARG A 69 -12.87 -18.26 6.68
N LEU A 70 -12.62 -17.00 7.04
CA LEU A 70 -12.68 -16.52 8.42
C LEU A 70 -13.95 -15.72 8.73
N GLY A 71 -14.72 -15.32 7.72
CA GLY A 71 -15.88 -14.45 7.88
C GLY A 71 -15.52 -13.00 7.58
N ASP A 72 -16.53 -12.18 7.29
CA ASP A 72 -16.33 -10.78 6.87
C ASP A 72 -15.76 -9.89 7.99
N ASP A 73 -15.89 -10.32 9.23
CA ASP A 73 -15.44 -9.54 10.39
C ASP A 73 -14.06 -9.97 10.91
N TYR A 74 -13.29 -10.71 10.12
CA TYR A 74 -11.95 -11.10 10.54
C TYR A 74 -11.05 -9.90 10.77
N ASP A 75 -10.15 -10.02 11.75
CA ASP A 75 -9.15 -8.98 12.03
C ASP A 75 -7.82 -9.33 11.38
N ALA A 76 -7.14 -8.31 10.88
CA ALA A 76 -5.78 -8.46 10.36
C ALA A 76 -4.97 -7.22 10.70
N THR A 77 -3.72 -7.43 11.07
CA THR A 77 -2.74 -6.35 11.20
C THR A 77 -1.56 -6.70 10.29
N ILE A 78 -1.17 -5.79 9.44
CA ILE A 78 0.00 -5.98 8.58
C ILE A 78 1.04 -4.95 8.97
N ARG A 79 2.14 -5.42 9.55
CA ARG A 79 3.26 -4.57 9.89
C ARG A 79 4.20 -4.51 8.70
N VAL A 80 4.76 -3.34 8.46
CA VAL A 80 5.68 -3.14 7.34
C VAL A 80 6.90 -2.39 7.85
N SER A 81 8.07 -2.80 7.41
CA SER A 81 9.33 -2.19 7.83
C SER A 81 10.36 -2.23 6.71
N GLY A 82 11.39 -1.44 6.87
CA GLY A 82 12.52 -1.39 5.97
C GLY A 82 13.31 -0.11 6.22
N ALA A 83 14.58 -0.27 6.60
CA ALA A 83 15.46 0.86 6.82
C ALA A 83 15.91 1.46 5.49
N ALA A 84 16.06 2.77 5.45
CA ALA A 84 16.64 3.45 4.30
C ALA A 84 18.15 3.25 4.28
N ASP A 85 18.68 2.98 3.09
CA ASP A 85 20.09 3.09 2.80
C ASP A 85 20.36 4.56 2.44
N ARG A 86 20.95 5.31 3.36
CA ARG A 86 21.17 6.75 3.20
C ARG A 86 22.29 7.09 2.24
N GLU A 87 23.19 6.16 1.96
CA GLU A 87 24.25 6.36 0.98
C GLU A 87 23.68 6.38 -0.45
N ASN A 88 22.77 5.46 -0.73
CA ASN A 88 22.16 5.33 -2.06
C ASN A 88 20.74 5.92 -2.14
N GLU A 89 20.19 6.38 -1.00
CA GLU A 89 18.84 6.96 -0.88
C GLU A 89 17.74 6.03 -1.43
N VAL A 90 17.77 4.77 -1.01
CA VAL A 90 16.79 3.75 -1.38
C VAL A 90 16.40 2.91 -0.16
N TYR A 91 15.29 2.20 -0.30
CA TYR A 91 14.92 1.12 0.62
C TYR A 91 15.31 -0.20 -0.07
N PRO A 92 16.45 -0.80 0.28
CA PRO A 92 16.91 -2.01 -0.41
C PRO A 92 16.06 -3.23 -0.12
N HIS A 93 15.35 -3.22 1.01
CA HIS A 93 14.51 -4.33 1.42
C HIS A 93 13.33 -3.84 2.22
N LEU A 94 12.13 -4.30 1.87
CA LEU A 94 10.90 -4.04 2.62
C LEU A 94 10.35 -5.38 3.10
N GLU A 95 9.95 -5.43 4.35
CA GLU A 95 9.37 -6.61 4.98
C GLU A 95 7.94 -6.32 5.42
N GLU A 96 7.08 -7.30 5.22
CA GLU A 96 5.70 -7.27 5.70
C GLU A 96 5.46 -8.48 6.59
N GLU A 97 4.70 -8.28 7.67
CA GLU A 97 4.22 -9.36 8.52
C GLU A 97 2.71 -9.23 8.68
N MET A 98 1.97 -10.19 8.15
CA MET A 98 0.52 -10.25 8.31
C MET A 98 0.18 -11.10 9.51
N VAL A 99 -0.47 -10.51 10.51
CA VAL A 99 -0.86 -11.17 11.75
C VAL A 99 -2.35 -11.47 11.72
N LEU A 100 -2.69 -12.76 11.82
CA LEU A 100 -4.07 -13.26 11.74
C LEU A 100 -4.32 -14.23 12.87
N ASP A 101 -5.54 -14.26 13.37
CA ASP A 101 -5.99 -15.31 14.29
C ASP A 101 -6.49 -16.50 13.47
N LEU A 102 -5.68 -17.54 13.39
CA LEU A 102 -5.99 -18.79 12.69
C LEU A 102 -6.22 -19.96 13.68
N SER A 103 -6.47 -19.63 14.96
CA SER A 103 -6.55 -20.64 16.03
C SER A 103 -7.70 -21.63 15.85
N GLU A 104 -8.77 -21.26 15.14
CA GLU A 104 -9.92 -22.14 14.90
C GLU A 104 -9.70 -23.13 13.75
N LEU A 105 -8.59 -22.98 13.00
CA LEU A 105 -8.27 -23.86 11.87
C LEU A 105 -7.31 -24.95 12.33
N ASP A 106 -7.53 -26.18 11.82
CA ASP A 106 -6.54 -27.24 12.00
C ASP A 106 -5.27 -26.92 11.17
N ALA A 107 -4.20 -27.68 11.38
CA ALA A 107 -2.92 -27.43 10.74
C ALA A 107 -3.01 -27.43 9.21
N ASP A 108 -3.74 -28.40 8.64
CA ASP A 108 -3.87 -28.52 7.18
C ASP A 108 -4.67 -27.34 6.58
N ALA A 109 -5.77 -26.96 7.22
CA ALA A 109 -6.59 -25.85 6.77
C ALA A 109 -5.82 -24.52 6.86
N ARG A 110 -5.06 -24.33 7.93
CA ARG A 110 -4.21 -23.16 8.12
C ARG A 110 -3.15 -23.05 7.02
N ASP A 111 -2.45 -24.14 6.75
CA ASP A 111 -1.39 -24.15 5.74
C ASP A 111 -1.94 -23.89 4.34
N ARG A 112 -3.12 -24.45 4.02
CA ARG A 112 -3.78 -24.18 2.74
C ARG A 112 -4.19 -22.72 2.61
N LEU A 113 -4.73 -22.13 3.69
CA LEU A 113 -5.13 -20.72 3.66
C LEU A 113 -3.92 -19.81 3.48
N ILE A 114 -2.84 -20.04 4.21
CA ILE A 114 -1.60 -19.27 4.09
C ILE A 114 -1.06 -19.35 2.66
N ALA A 115 -1.00 -20.54 2.08
CA ALA A 115 -0.53 -20.71 0.71
C ALA A 115 -1.43 -19.96 -0.30
N LEU A 116 -2.73 -19.97 -0.10
CA LEU A 116 -3.67 -19.25 -0.95
C LEU A 116 -3.49 -17.75 -0.85
N VAL A 117 -3.30 -17.23 0.36
CA VAL A 117 -3.02 -15.79 0.58
C VAL A 117 -1.72 -15.38 -0.10
N GLU A 118 -0.66 -16.16 0.06
CA GLU A 118 0.63 -15.87 -0.57
C GLU A 118 0.50 -15.81 -2.10
N ARG A 119 -0.22 -16.74 -2.70
CA ARG A 119 -0.47 -16.73 -4.15
C ARG A 119 -1.29 -15.53 -4.60
N SER A 120 -2.31 -15.15 -3.83
CA SER A 120 -3.12 -13.96 -4.12
C SER A 120 -2.29 -12.69 -4.11
N VAL A 121 -1.46 -12.52 -3.10
CA VAL A 121 -0.57 -11.35 -2.99
C VAL A 121 0.39 -11.31 -4.17
N ASP A 122 1.05 -12.40 -4.48
CA ASP A 122 1.99 -12.46 -5.61
C ASP A 122 1.32 -12.12 -6.95
N LYS A 123 0.06 -12.51 -7.09
CA LYS A 123 -0.65 -12.35 -8.36
C LYS A 123 -1.25 -10.97 -8.55
N VAL A 124 -1.81 -10.38 -7.49
CA VAL A 124 -2.65 -9.17 -7.65
C VAL A 124 -2.25 -7.99 -6.76
N CYS A 125 -1.20 -8.09 -5.95
CA CYS A 125 -0.71 -6.93 -5.20
C CYS A 125 0.03 -5.98 -6.14
N THR A 126 -0.67 -4.99 -6.66
CA THR A 126 -0.13 -4.05 -7.65
C THR A 126 1.08 -3.28 -7.14
N VAL A 127 1.02 -2.76 -5.91
CA VAL A 127 2.12 -2.01 -5.31
C VAL A 127 3.36 -2.90 -5.16
N GLY A 128 3.20 -4.11 -4.62
CA GLY A 128 4.30 -5.05 -4.47
C GLY A 128 4.91 -5.45 -5.81
N ARG A 129 4.08 -5.72 -6.79
CA ARG A 129 4.56 -6.08 -8.14
C ARG A 129 5.31 -4.92 -8.79
N THR A 130 4.81 -3.69 -8.61
CA THR A 130 5.45 -2.46 -9.11
C THR A 130 6.84 -2.26 -8.49
N LEU A 131 6.95 -2.42 -7.17
CA LEU A 131 8.23 -2.28 -6.47
C LEU A 131 9.24 -3.33 -6.93
N LYS A 132 8.80 -4.58 -7.07
CA LYS A 132 9.66 -5.68 -7.52
C LYS A 132 10.15 -5.49 -8.95
N ALA A 133 9.34 -4.88 -9.81
CA ALA A 133 9.67 -4.68 -11.22
C ALA A 133 10.59 -3.46 -11.46
N GLY A 134 10.68 -2.54 -10.53
CA GLY A 134 11.47 -1.32 -10.69
C GLY A 134 10.87 -0.37 -11.72
N THR A 135 9.75 0.26 -11.38
CA THR A 135 9.03 1.19 -12.25
C THR A 135 9.87 2.40 -12.64
N LYS A 136 9.79 2.82 -13.89
CA LYS A 136 10.43 4.05 -14.36
C LYS A 136 9.69 5.27 -13.80
N VAL A 137 10.45 6.27 -13.37
CA VAL A 137 9.90 7.51 -12.82
C VAL A 137 10.45 8.68 -13.63
N SER A 138 9.56 9.59 -14.04
CA SER A 138 9.92 10.81 -14.77
C SER A 138 9.35 12.03 -14.07
N LEU A 139 10.11 13.11 -14.02
CA LEU A 139 9.69 14.39 -13.45
C LEU A 139 9.74 15.46 -14.52
N THR A 140 8.68 16.25 -14.64
CA THR A 140 8.63 17.44 -15.51
C THR A 140 8.36 18.65 -14.64
N ILE A 141 9.10 19.73 -14.87
CA ILE A 141 8.88 21.00 -14.18
C ILE A 141 8.29 21.98 -15.18
N THR A 142 7.07 22.46 -14.89
CA THR A 142 6.35 23.39 -15.74
C THR A 142 6.28 24.75 -15.03
N PRO A 143 6.90 25.81 -15.59
CA PRO A 143 6.76 27.14 -15.00
C PRO A 143 5.33 27.66 -15.16
N GLU A 144 4.82 28.31 -14.14
CA GLU A 144 3.56 29.06 -14.24
C GLU A 144 3.86 30.46 -14.78
N ASP A 145 2.99 30.94 -15.67
CA ASP A 145 3.08 32.31 -16.25
C ASP A 145 2.31 33.32 -15.40
#